data_d0094619689703cf80e742e3e97fddf9
#
_entry.id   d0094619689703cf80e742e3e97fddf9
#
_cell.length_a   1.000
_cell.length_b   1.000
_cell.length_c   1.000
_cell.angle_alpha   90.00
_cell.angle_beta   90.00
_cell.angle_gamma   90.00
#
_symmetry.space_group_name_H-M   'P 1'
#
loop_
_entity.id
_entity.type
_entity.pdbx_description
1 polymer ?
#
loop_
_entity_poly.entity_id
_entity_poly.type
_entity_poly.pdbx_seq_one_letter_code
_entity_poly.pdbx_strand_id
1 'polypeptide(L)'
;DTLDELKSRGIKIAIGSSSKNTKLILSRVGLLNAFNAIADGTDIKNSKPDPEVFLIAAQRIGLEPKECIVVEDAFAGIDAAVAGGFVPVAIGDACAHKKAKYRITVLSDLLKIVE
;
A
#
# COMPACT_ATOMS: atom_id res chain seq x y z
N ASP A 1 -4.39 -8.29 15.43
CA ASP A 1 -3.84 -7.00 15.03
C ASP A 1 -4.60 -6.40 13.83
N THR A 2 -4.19 -5.26 13.34
CA THR A 2 -4.89 -4.58 12.25
C THR A 2 -4.91 -5.39 10.96
N LEU A 3 -3.82 -6.05 10.61
CA LEU A 3 -3.76 -6.87 9.39
C LEU A 3 -4.73 -8.06 9.50
N ASP A 4 -4.76 -8.72 10.64
CA ASP A 4 -5.67 -9.84 10.86
C ASP A 4 -7.14 -9.39 10.80
N GLU A 5 -7.44 -8.22 11.39
CA GLU A 5 -8.80 -7.67 11.35
C GLU A 5 -9.24 -7.34 9.92
N LEU A 6 -8.35 -6.73 9.13
CA LEU A 6 -8.64 -6.44 7.72
C LEU A 6 -8.94 -7.72 6.95
N LYS A 7 -8.14 -8.77 7.16
CA LYS A 7 -8.36 -10.06 6.52
C LYS A 7 -9.68 -10.69 6.94
N SER A 8 -10.04 -10.58 8.22
CA SER A 8 -11.29 -11.14 8.73
C SER A 8 -12.51 -10.46 8.11
N ARG A 9 -12.37 -9.23 7.65
CA ARG A 9 -13.42 -8.48 6.93
C ARG A 9 -13.45 -8.78 5.44
N GLY A 10 -12.62 -9.72 4.96
CA GLY A 10 -12.54 -10.08 3.55
C GLY A 10 -11.73 -9.09 2.71
N ILE A 11 -10.94 -8.22 3.34
CA ILE A 11 -10.11 -7.24 2.64
C ILE A 11 -8.78 -7.88 2.28
N LYS A 12 -8.41 -7.79 1.00
CA LYS A 12 -7.11 -8.26 0.53
C LYS A 12 -6.06 -7.22 0.86
N ILE A 13 -4.88 -7.68 1.26
CA ILE A 13 -3.76 -6.79 1.58
C ILE A 13 -2.55 -7.16 0.73
N ALA A 14 -1.83 -6.13 0.28
CA ALA A 14 -0.67 -6.30 -0.57
C ALA A 14 0.41 -5.29 -0.20
N ILE A 15 1.64 -5.58 -0.60
CA ILE A 15 2.77 -4.66 -0.48
C ILE A 15 3.11 -4.13 -1.87
N GLY A 16 3.32 -2.81 -1.96
CA GLY A 16 3.92 -2.18 -3.14
C GLY A 16 5.14 -1.38 -2.69
N SER A 17 6.32 -1.89 -2.93
CA SER A 17 7.58 -1.31 -2.44
C SER A 17 8.58 -1.17 -3.59
N SER A 18 9.34 -0.06 -3.60
CA SER A 18 10.43 0.12 -4.56
C SER A 18 11.72 -0.61 -4.16
N SER A 19 11.79 -1.16 -2.96
CA SER A 19 12.96 -1.90 -2.50
C SER A 19 13.05 -3.26 -3.18
N LYS A 20 14.26 -3.64 -3.60
CA LYS A 20 14.53 -4.97 -4.16
C LYS A 20 14.69 -6.04 -3.08
N ASN A 21 14.75 -5.64 -1.82
CA ASN A 21 14.95 -6.53 -0.68
C ASN A 21 13.68 -6.76 0.14
N THR A 22 12.52 -6.35 -0.37
CA THR A 22 11.25 -6.39 0.38
C THR A 22 10.92 -7.78 0.89
N LYS A 23 11.02 -8.80 0.03
CA LYS A 23 10.70 -10.17 0.43
C LYS A 23 11.65 -10.70 1.50
N LEU A 24 12.94 -10.35 1.40
CA LEU A 24 13.92 -10.75 2.40
C LEU A 24 13.63 -10.10 3.75
N ILE A 25 13.32 -8.81 3.74
CA ILE A 25 12.99 -8.08 4.97
C ILE A 25 11.74 -8.68 5.63
N LEU A 26 10.69 -8.91 4.84
CA LEU A 26 9.45 -9.49 5.36
C LEU A 26 9.67 -10.90 5.93
N SER A 27 10.51 -11.70 5.26
CA SER A 27 10.86 -13.03 5.74
C SER A 27 11.55 -12.97 7.10
N ARG A 28 12.49 -12.03 7.27
CA ARG A 28 13.25 -11.89 8.52
C ARG A 28 12.39 -11.46 9.70
N VAL A 29 11.33 -10.69 9.45
CA VAL A 29 10.42 -10.26 10.52
C VAL A 29 9.17 -11.14 10.63
N GLY A 30 9.12 -12.24 9.88
CA GLY A 30 8.02 -13.20 9.97
C GLY A 30 6.72 -12.77 9.30
N LEU A 31 6.77 -11.80 8.37
CA LEU A 31 5.58 -11.26 7.72
C LEU A 31 5.43 -11.63 6.24
N LEU A 32 6.32 -12.49 5.70
CA LEU A 32 6.28 -12.81 4.27
C LEU A 32 4.93 -13.34 3.81
N ASN A 33 4.26 -14.14 4.62
CA ASN A 33 2.98 -14.76 4.29
C ASN A 33 1.77 -13.96 4.78
N ALA A 34 1.99 -12.76 5.34
CA ALA A 34 0.89 -11.93 5.85
C ALA A 34 0.10 -11.24 4.74
N PHE A 35 0.63 -11.19 3.52
CA PHE A 35 0.05 -10.42 2.41
C PHE A 35 -0.43 -11.34 1.29
N ASN A 36 -1.51 -10.92 0.63
CA ASN A 36 -2.06 -11.64 -0.52
C ASN A 36 -1.16 -11.54 -1.74
N ALA A 37 -0.41 -10.43 -1.87
CA ALA A 37 0.55 -10.22 -2.94
C ALA A 37 1.64 -9.26 -2.50
N ILE A 38 2.80 -9.35 -3.15
CA ILE A 38 3.92 -8.45 -2.93
C ILE A 38 4.43 -8.03 -4.32
N ALA A 39 4.46 -6.71 -4.56
CA ALA A 39 5.15 -6.13 -5.71
C ALA A 39 6.33 -5.33 -5.16
N ASP A 40 7.52 -5.54 -5.69
CA ASP A 40 8.72 -4.90 -5.16
C ASP A 40 9.60 -4.34 -6.28
N GLY A 41 10.80 -3.87 -5.92
CA GLY A 41 11.73 -3.25 -6.86
C GLY A 41 12.23 -4.16 -7.98
N THR A 42 12.09 -5.49 -7.81
CA THR A 42 12.47 -6.43 -8.87
C THR A 42 11.38 -6.56 -9.94
N ASP A 43 10.16 -6.12 -9.65
CA ASP A 43 9.01 -6.22 -10.54
C ASP A 43 8.83 -4.98 -11.43
N ILE A 44 9.52 -3.88 -11.14
CA ILE A 44 9.25 -2.58 -11.77
C ILE A 44 10.46 -2.04 -12.53
N LYS A 45 10.18 -1.19 -13.52
CA LYS A 45 11.19 -0.38 -14.21
C LYS A 45 11.24 1.03 -13.65
N ASN A 46 10.11 1.54 -13.21
CA ASN A 46 9.96 2.93 -12.75
C ASN A 46 9.51 2.95 -11.30
N SER A 47 10.32 3.57 -10.43
CA SER A 47 10.02 3.74 -9.02
C SER A 47 9.03 4.88 -8.80
N LYS A 48 8.47 4.95 -7.58
CA LYS A 48 7.63 6.08 -7.17
C LYS A 48 8.34 7.41 -7.44
N PRO A 49 7.68 8.43 -7.93
CA PRO A 49 6.23 8.63 -7.94
C PRO A 49 5.48 7.97 -9.11
N ASP A 50 6.12 7.13 -9.90
CA ASP A 50 5.42 6.37 -10.93
C ASP A 50 4.50 5.36 -10.25
N PRO A 51 3.24 5.18 -10.74
CA PRO A 51 2.30 4.26 -10.09
C PRO A 51 2.57 2.78 -10.34
N GLU A 52 3.60 2.41 -11.09
CA GLU A 52 3.82 1.04 -11.58
C GLU A 52 3.75 -0.02 -10.48
N VAL A 53 4.42 0.21 -9.33
CA VAL A 53 4.45 -0.80 -8.27
C VAL A 53 3.06 -1.06 -7.68
N PHE A 54 2.25 -0.01 -7.53
CA PHE A 54 0.90 -0.15 -7.00
C PHE A 54 -0.05 -0.79 -8.03
N LEU A 55 0.13 -0.46 -9.31
CA LEU A 55 -0.67 -1.08 -10.39
C LEU A 55 -0.41 -2.59 -10.45
N ILE A 56 0.84 -3.00 -10.33
CA ILE A 56 1.21 -4.42 -10.28
C ILE A 56 0.58 -5.10 -9.06
N ALA A 57 0.69 -4.47 -7.88
CA ALA A 57 0.12 -5.02 -6.65
C ALA A 57 -1.40 -5.23 -6.78
N ALA A 58 -2.12 -4.23 -7.30
CA ALA A 58 -3.56 -4.31 -7.50
C ALA A 58 -3.93 -5.43 -8.49
N GLN A 59 -3.18 -5.55 -9.58
CA GLN A 59 -3.39 -6.60 -10.57
C GLN A 59 -3.25 -7.99 -9.94
N ARG A 60 -2.24 -8.17 -9.09
CA ARG A 60 -1.97 -9.46 -8.45
C ARG A 60 -3.06 -9.89 -7.46
N ILE A 61 -3.79 -8.93 -6.89
CA ILE A 61 -4.93 -9.25 -6.02
C ILE A 61 -6.27 -9.16 -6.74
N GLY A 62 -6.25 -8.89 -8.05
CA GLY A 62 -7.45 -8.95 -8.88
C GLY A 62 -8.41 -7.79 -8.69
N LEU A 63 -7.91 -6.61 -8.30
CA LEU A 63 -8.75 -5.45 -8.04
C LEU A 63 -8.35 -4.27 -8.93
N GLU A 64 -9.35 -3.41 -9.21
CA GLU A 64 -9.12 -2.15 -9.91
C GLU A 64 -8.57 -1.10 -8.94
N PRO A 65 -7.73 -0.14 -9.40
CA PRO A 65 -7.19 0.89 -8.53
C PRO A 65 -8.24 1.64 -7.71
N LYS A 66 -9.39 1.97 -8.31
CA LYS A 66 -10.46 2.71 -7.62
C LYS A 66 -11.05 1.93 -6.44
N GLU A 67 -10.84 0.61 -6.41
CA GLU A 67 -11.31 -0.26 -5.32
C GLU A 67 -10.27 -0.40 -4.21
N CYS A 68 -9.09 0.18 -4.38
CA CYS A 68 -7.96 -0.01 -3.50
C CYS A 68 -7.59 1.27 -2.77
N ILE A 69 -7.16 1.11 -1.53
CA ILE A 69 -6.57 2.16 -0.72
C ILE A 69 -5.06 1.92 -0.70
N VAL A 70 -4.29 2.98 -0.89
CA VAL A 70 -2.83 2.95 -0.70
C VAL A 70 -2.50 3.73 0.57
N VAL A 71 -1.85 3.07 1.51
CA VAL A 71 -1.35 3.69 2.74
C VAL A 71 0.13 3.98 2.56
N GLU A 72 0.54 5.23 2.72
CA GLU A 72 1.88 5.65 2.38
C GLU A 72 2.39 6.71 3.36
N ASP A 73 3.69 6.63 3.71
CA ASP A 73 4.35 7.57 4.62
C ASP A 73 5.26 8.57 3.89
N ALA A 74 5.41 8.44 2.57
CA ALA A 74 6.25 9.31 1.76
C ALA A 74 5.41 10.06 0.72
N PHE A 75 5.81 11.30 0.40
CA PHE A 75 5.14 12.11 -0.62
C PHE A 75 5.12 11.42 -1.99
N ALA A 76 6.25 10.84 -2.40
CA ALA A 76 6.33 10.13 -3.67
C ALA A 76 5.33 8.98 -3.76
N GLY A 77 5.05 8.31 -2.64
CA GLY A 77 4.05 7.25 -2.59
C GLY A 77 2.62 7.76 -2.75
N ILE A 78 2.31 8.91 -2.15
CA ILE A 78 1.01 9.56 -2.35
C ILE A 78 0.84 9.98 -3.82
N ASP A 79 1.88 10.58 -4.42
CA ASP A 79 1.85 10.96 -5.84
C ASP A 79 1.60 9.74 -6.73
N ALA A 80 2.27 8.63 -6.44
CA ALA A 80 2.10 7.37 -7.19
C ALA A 80 0.67 6.84 -7.06
N ALA A 81 0.10 6.88 -5.86
CA ALA A 81 -1.26 6.43 -5.62
C ALA A 81 -2.27 7.27 -6.42
N VAL A 82 -2.13 8.60 -6.40
CA VAL A 82 -3.00 9.50 -7.16
C VAL A 82 -2.87 9.25 -8.66
N ALA A 83 -1.62 9.14 -9.15
CA ALA A 83 -1.36 8.90 -10.57
C ALA A 83 -1.97 7.59 -11.05
N GLY A 84 -2.02 6.57 -10.21
CA GLY A 84 -2.58 5.26 -10.55
C GLY A 84 -4.09 5.15 -10.37
N GLY A 85 -4.74 6.17 -9.83
CA GLY A 85 -6.19 6.14 -9.58
C GLY A 85 -6.61 5.46 -8.28
N PHE A 86 -5.69 5.30 -7.35
CA PHE A 86 -5.96 4.74 -6.02
C PHE A 86 -6.48 5.80 -5.05
N VAL A 87 -7.07 5.35 -3.95
CA VAL A 87 -7.44 6.22 -2.84
C VAL A 87 -6.21 6.43 -1.95
N PRO A 88 -5.64 7.64 -1.89
CA PRO A 88 -4.41 7.88 -1.12
C PRO A 88 -4.71 8.15 0.36
N VAL A 89 -4.12 7.34 1.24
CA VAL A 89 -4.20 7.52 2.68
C VAL A 89 -2.78 7.78 3.21
N ALA A 90 -2.60 8.93 3.84
CA ALA A 90 -1.31 9.33 4.38
C ALA A 90 -1.16 8.94 5.84
N ILE A 91 0.05 8.50 6.19
CA ILE A 91 0.46 8.26 7.57
C ILE A 91 1.81 8.95 7.77
N GLY A 92 2.11 9.40 8.99
CA GLY A 92 3.39 10.04 9.29
C GLY A 92 3.61 11.32 8.47
N ASP A 93 4.81 11.45 7.91
CA ASP A 93 5.22 12.66 7.18
C ASP A 93 4.36 12.94 5.95
N ALA A 94 3.79 11.89 5.34
CA ALA A 94 2.91 12.05 4.18
C ALA A 94 1.62 12.81 4.50
N CYS A 95 1.26 12.95 5.78
CA CYS A 95 0.07 13.70 6.18
C CYS A 95 0.12 15.17 5.78
N ALA A 96 1.31 15.71 5.50
CA ALA A 96 1.47 17.07 4.97
C ALA A 96 1.13 17.18 3.47
N HIS A 97 0.95 16.06 2.77
CA HIS A 97 0.65 16.06 1.34
C HIS A 97 -0.80 16.51 1.09
N LYS A 98 -0.98 17.47 0.18
CA LYS A 98 -2.30 18.05 -0.09
C LYS A 98 -3.26 17.10 -0.77
N LYS A 99 -2.76 16.12 -1.53
CA LYS A 99 -3.58 15.19 -2.31
C LYS A 99 -4.04 13.96 -1.53
N ALA A 100 -3.57 13.78 -0.29
CA ALA A 100 -4.05 12.68 0.54
C ALA A 100 -5.54 12.86 0.83
N LYS A 101 -6.32 11.81 0.57
CA LYS A 101 -7.77 11.85 0.83
C LYS A 101 -8.06 11.67 2.33
N TYR A 102 -7.33 10.77 2.97
CA TYR A 102 -7.44 10.52 4.41
C TYR A 102 -6.05 10.62 5.04
N ARG A 103 -6.02 11.01 6.31
CA ARG A 103 -4.80 11.10 7.10
C ARG A 103 -4.99 10.31 8.38
N ILE A 104 -4.06 9.39 8.67
CA ILE A 104 -4.15 8.54 9.86
C ILE A 104 -2.89 8.70 10.70
N THR A 105 -3.01 8.44 11.99
CA THR A 105 -1.90 8.51 12.93
C THR A 105 -1.26 7.14 13.12
N VAL A 106 -2.11 6.11 13.26
CA VAL A 106 -1.66 4.72 13.42
C VAL A 106 -2.42 3.85 12.43
N LEU A 107 -1.85 2.69 12.11
CA LEU A 107 -2.43 1.81 11.09
C LEU A 107 -3.86 1.36 11.43
N SER A 108 -4.16 1.15 12.72
CA SER A 108 -5.51 0.73 13.14
C SER A 108 -6.61 1.74 12.80
N ASP A 109 -6.26 3.00 12.52
CA ASP A 109 -7.24 3.99 12.06
C ASP A 109 -7.88 3.60 10.74
N LEU A 110 -7.22 2.74 9.94
CA LEU A 110 -7.79 2.23 8.68
C LEU A 110 -9.10 1.49 8.91
N LEU A 111 -9.27 0.86 10.06
CA LEU A 111 -10.47 0.08 10.36
C LEU A 111 -11.73 0.94 10.33
N LYS A 112 -11.60 2.24 10.59
CA LYS A 112 -12.70 3.21 10.52
C LYS A 112 -12.99 3.65 9.09
N ILE A 113 -11.98 3.63 8.22
CA ILE A 113 -12.10 4.07 6.83
C ILE A 113 -12.77 2.99 5.98
N VAL A 114 -12.48 1.73 6.28
CA VAL A 114 -12.92 0.57 5.47
C VAL A 114 -14.16 -0.14 6.03
N GLU A 115 -14.77 0.39 7.06
CA GLU A 115 -15.99 -0.23 7.61
C GLU A 115 -17.23 -0.09 6.70
#